data_fda430590bb1d1f46ee899ac4bbe2f7e
#
_entry.id   fda430590bb1d1f46ee899ac4bbe2f7e
#
_cell.length_a   1.000
_cell.length_b   1.000
_cell.length_c   1.000
_cell.angle_alpha   90.00
_cell.angle_beta   90.00
_cell.angle_gamma   90.00
#
_symmetry.space_group_name_H-M   'P 1'
#
loop_
_entity.id
_entity.type
_entity.pdbx_description
1 polymer ?
#
loop_
_entity_poly.entity_id
_entity_poly.type
_entity_poly.pdbx_seq_one_letter_code
_entity_poly.pdbx_strand_id
1 'polypeptide(L)'
;DAPFSFKSISEKHSSHTKKVIDSFCLPVIDLSVQKDRKWELGTSSAWGGESAFQFVHNAIDWANRKKIAAIVTAPLAKETLQAAGHSFPGHTEMLSHYSNGARSVMMLAVDDLRATMVTLHVSLRQALESLTPELILEVMEITVSGLKNMGITDPILGIPGLNPHAGENRLFGDEEDIIIRPAMELARGKGIRCEGPFPPDTVFLEHRKGRFDAVVALYHDQALIPLKLFGFERAVNVTLGLPIIRTSPDHGTAFELAPQIAANPRSMIEAIKTAVKMANSSLFTADKVDS
;
A
#
# COMPACT_ATOMS: atom_id res chain seq x y z
N ASP A 1 -3.03 31.29 8.36
CA ASP A 1 -2.61 30.95 9.72
C ASP A 1 -2.74 29.46 9.90
N ALA A 2 -1.62 28.76 10.07
CA ALA A 2 -1.64 27.33 10.32
C ALA A 2 -2.17 27.09 11.74
N PRO A 3 -3.20 26.26 11.93
CA PRO A 3 -3.80 26.02 13.25
C PRO A 3 -2.89 25.19 14.18
N PHE A 4 -1.71 24.78 13.71
CA PHE A 4 -0.79 23.93 14.45
C PHE A 4 0.60 24.55 14.54
N SER A 5 1.20 24.46 15.69
CA SER A 5 2.63 24.76 15.88
C SER A 5 3.47 23.50 15.64
N PHE A 6 4.63 23.66 15.01
CA PHE A 6 5.60 22.58 14.85
C PHE A 6 6.66 22.66 15.94
N LYS A 7 6.96 21.52 16.56
CA LYS A 7 8.03 21.44 17.56
C LYS A 7 9.07 20.43 17.11
N SER A 8 10.28 20.89 16.82
CA SER A 8 11.41 20.01 16.51
C SER A 8 11.79 19.19 17.74
N ILE A 9 11.95 17.90 17.57
CA ILE A 9 12.37 16.96 18.61
C ILE A 9 13.67 16.31 18.13
N SER A 10 14.72 16.35 18.93
CA SER A 10 15.96 15.62 18.63
C SER A 10 15.75 14.12 18.83
N GLU A 11 16.45 13.30 18.05
CA GLU A 11 16.36 11.82 18.10
C GLU A 11 16.60 11.25 19.53
N LYS A 12 17.41 11.92 20.34
CA LYS A 12 17.69 11.55 21.73
C LYS A 12 16.47 11.65 22.67
N HIS A 13 15.40 12.34 22.28
CA HIS A 13 14.23 12.58 23.11
C HIS A 13 12.99 11.78 22.67
N SER A 14 13.13 10.86 21.74
CA SER A 14 11.99 10.08 21.19
C SER A 14 11.26 9.23 22.25
N SER A 15 11.93 8.83 23.33
CA SER A 15 11.32 8.08 24.44
C SER A 15 10.33 8.89 25.29
N HIS A 16 10.32 10.22 25.18
CA HIS A 16 9.46 11.14 25.94
C HIS A 16 8.29 11.71 25.13
N THR A 17 8.13 11.27 23.87
CA THR A 17 7.14 11.81 22.91
C THR A 17 5.68 11.67 23.38
N LYS A 18 5.36 10.71 24.25
CA LYS A 18 4.01 10.56 24.81
C LYS A 18 3.52 11.76 25.64
N LYS A 19 4.43 12.62 26.13
CA LYS A 19 4.08 13.81 26.93
C LYS A 19 3.99 15.12 26.13
N VAL A 20 4.35 15.12 24.85
CA VAL A 20 4.53 16.35 24.05
C VAL A 20 3.40 16.56 23.03
N ILE A 21 2.51 15.59 22.85
CA ILE A 21 1.36 15.75 21.97
C ILE A 21 0.26 16.48 22.72
N ASP A 22 0.40 17.79 22.80
CA ASP A 22 -0.74 18.65 23.00
C ASP A 22 -1.56 18.71 21.70
N SER A 23 -2.87 18.82 21.77
CA SER A 23 -3.80 18.73 20.62
C SER A 23 -3.51 19.69 19.47
N PHE A 24 -2.59 20.63 19.66
CA PHE A 24 -2.19 21.67 18.70
C PHE A 24 -0.71 21.62 18.29
N CYS A 25 0.08 20.64 18.77
CA CYS A 25 1.50 20.55 18.45
C CYS A 25 1.82 19.26 17.71
N LEU A 26 2.28 19.37 16.46
CA LEU A 26 2.78 18.24 15.69
C LEU A 26 4.30 18.10 15.95
N PRO A 27 4.76 17.00 16.55
CA PRO A 27 6.19 16.75 16.73
C PRO A 27 6.86 16.50 15.39
N VAL A 28 7.96 17.18 15.13
CA VAL A 28 8.78 17.01 13.92
C VAL A 28 10.18 16.58 14.33
N ILE A 29 10.64 15.47 13.78
CA ILE A 29 12.02 15.01 13.96
C ILE A 29 12.86 15.55 12.81
N ASP A 30 13.78 16.46 13.17
CA ASP A 30 14.73 17.03 12.23
C ASP A 30 15.92 16.09 12.06
N LEU A 31 16.05 15.45 10.91
CA LEU A 31 17.19 14.59 10.58
C LEU A 31 18.41 15.38 10.10
N SER A 32 18.34 16.68 10.01
CA SER A 32 19.44 17.61 9.66
C SER A 32 20.20 17.25 8.38
N VAL A 33 19.49 16.70 7.39
CA VAL A 33 20.06 16.12 6.18
C VAL A 33 20.83 17.12 5.31
N GLN A 34 20.74 18.40 5.52
CA GLN A 34 21.60 19.47 4.95
C GLN A 34 21.04 20.85 5.29
N LYS A 35 21.64 21.54 6.25
CA LYS A 35 21.07 22.80 6.79
C LYS A 35 21.21 24.03 5.90
N ASP A 36 22.16 24.02 4.94
CA ASP A 36 22.62 25.26 4.29
C ASP A 36 22.27 25.36 2.80
N ARG A 37 21.38 24.52 2.26
CA ARG A 37 21.00 24.59 0.85
C ARG A 37 19.70 25.36 0.63
N LYS A 38 19.76 26.30 -0.31
CA LYS A 38 18.56 26.91 -0.89
C LYS A 38 17.83 25.87 -1.73
N TRP A 39 16.56 25.67 -1.46
CA TRP A 39 15.65 24.82 -2.23
C TRP A 39 14.57 25.69 -2.88
N GLU A 40 14.09 25.24 -4.04
CA GLU A 40 13.05 25.92 -4.79
C GLU A 40 11.82 25.04 -4.85
N LEU A 41 10.67 25.63 -4.50
CA LEU A 41 9.38 24.93 -4.53
C LEU A 41 9.05 24.44 -5.94
N GLY A 42 8.59 23.20 -6.06
CA GLY A 42 8.17 22.62 -7.32
C GLY A 42 9.33 22.12 -8.20
N THR A 43 10.56 22.12 -7.71
CA THR A 43 11.72 21.59 -8.45
C THR A 43 12.21 20.26 -7.90
N SER A 44 12.58 19.36 -8.81
CA SER A 44 13.25 18.11 -8.47
C SER A 44 14.76 18.33 -8.28
N SER A 45 15.37 17.64 -7.32
CA SER A 45 16.81 17.75 -7.08
C SER A 45 17.37 16.47 -6.46
N ALA A 46 18.66 16.20 -6.70
CA ALA A 46 19.38 15.10 -6.03
C ALA A 46 19.37 15.25 -4.50
N TRP A 47 19.46 16.48 -3.99
CA TRP A 47 19.35 16.76 -2.57
C TRP A 47 17.96 16.39 -2.01
N GLY A 48 16.88 16.70 -2.74
CA GLY A 48 15.52 16.28 -2.39
C GLY A 48 15.39 14.77 -2.37
N GLY A 49 16.03 14.08 -3.32
CA GLY A 49 16.11 12.63 -3.37
C GLY A 49 16.84 12.02 -2.18
N GLU A 50 17.98 12.57 -1.79
CA GLU A 50 18.72 12.15 -0.58
C GLU A 50 17.88 12.35 0.68
N SER A 51 17.23 13.50 0.81
CA SER A 51 16.36 13.79 1.96
C SER A 51 15.20 12.81 2.04
N ALA A 52 14.52 12.53 0.92
CA ALA A 52 13.42 11.57 0.85
C ALA A 52 13.89 10.16 1.21
N PHE A 53 15.07 9.75 0.71
CA PHE A 53 15.68 8.47 1.09
C PHE A 53 15.90 8.37 2.60
N GLN A 54 16.54 9.37 3.21
CA GLN A 54 16.83 9.39 4.64
C GLN A 54 15.55 9.36 5.48
N PHE A 55 14.50 10.10 5.09
CA PHE A 55 13.23 10.09 5.82
C PHE A 55 12.58 8.71 5.80
N VAL A 56 12.53 8.07 4.62
CA VAL A 56 11.92 6.74 4.47
C VAL A 56 12.76 5.68 5.17
N HIS A 57 14.09 5.70 5.00
CA HIS A 57 15.00 4.75 5.63
C HIS A 57 14.92 4.79 7.18
N ASN A 58 14.96 5.99 7.76
CA ASN A 58 14.83 6.14 9.22
C ASN A 58 13.44 5.70 9.72
N ALA A 59 12.36 6.00 8.99
CA ALA A 59 11.03 5.54 9.35
C ALA A 59 10.94 4.01 9.34
N ILE A 60 11.55 3.33 8.35
CA ILE A 60 11.61 1.86 8.29
C ILE A 60 12.39 1.29 9.48
N ASP A 61 13.56 1.85 9.81
CA ASP A 61 14.35 1.41 10.97
C ASP A 61 13.54 1.53 12.27
N TRP A 62 12.86 2.65 12.47
CA TRP A 62 12.03 2.85 13.66
C TRP A 62 10.82 1.92 13.72
N ALA A 63 10.18 1.64 12.58
CA ALA A 63 9.08 0.70 12.52
C ALA A 63 9.54 -0.73 12.83
N ASN A 64 10.66 -1.17 12.22
CA ASN A 64 11.26 -2.47 12.50
C ASN A 64 11.65 -2.64 13.97
N ARG A 65 12.12 -1.57 14.61
CA ARG A 65 12.42 -1.53 16.07
C ARG A 65 11.19 -1.28 16.95
N LYS A 66 9.99 -1.28 16.39
CA LYS A 66 8.72 -1.04 17.09
C LYS A 66 8.68 0.31 17.86
N LYS A 67 9.49 1.31 17.43
CA LYS A 67 9.47 2.67 17.98
C LYS A 67 8.27 3.48 17.49
N ILE A 68 7.78 3.16 16.29
CA ILE A 68 6.56 3.72 15.70
C ILE A 68 5.63 2.58 15.27
N ALA A 69 4.33 2.86 15.30
CA ALA A 69 3.30 1.84 15.02
C ALA A 69 3.06 1.62 13.52
N ALA A 70 3.27 2.65 12.70
CA ALA A 70 3.02 2.60 11.26
C ALA A 70 3.81 3.68 10.54
N ILE A 71 3.96 3.53 9.22
CA ILE A 71 4.53 4.51 8.31
C ILE A 71 3.43 4.99 7.36
N VAL A 72 3.29 6.31 7.23
CA VAL A 72 2.48 6.92 6.19
C VAL A 72 3.39 7.78 5.33
N THR A 73 3.64 7.36 4.08
CA THR A 73 4.58 8.07 3.20
C THR A 73 3.86 9.08 2.33
N ALA A 74 4.43 10.28 2.22
CA ALA A 74 4.12 11.19 1.12
C ALA A 74 4.68 10.63 -0.20
N PRO A 75 4.21 11.09 -1.37
CA PRO A 75 4.79 10.69 -2.65
C PRO A 75 6.26 11.05 -2.76
N LEU A 76 7.01 10.26 -3.52
CA LEU A 76 8.40 10.55 -3.84
C LEU A 76 8.65 10.37 -5.35
N ALA A 77 9.60 11.11 -5.91
CA ALA A 77 9.98 11.01 -7.31
C ALA A 77 11.16 10.03 -7.48
N LYS A 78 10.98 9.03 -8.34
CA LYS A 78 12.02 8.01 -8.63
C LYS A 78 13.30 8.62 -9.20
N GLU A 79 13.15 9.60 -10.09
CA GLU A 79 14.25 10.33 -10.70
C GLU A 79 15.12 11.07 -9.68
N THR A 80 14.52 11.62 -8.61
CA THR A 80 15.28 12.29 -7.55
C THR A 80 16.08 11.32 -6.71
N LEU A 81 15.54 10.12 -6.42
CA LEU A 81 16.29 9.05 -5.76
C LEU A 81 17.49 8.62 -6.59
N GLN A 82 17.28 8.38 -7.89
CA GLN A 82 18.36 8.00 -8.80
C GLN A 82 19.42 9.10 -8.91
N ALA A 83 19.02 10.37 -9.02
CA ALA A 83 19.94 11.52 -9.03
C ALA A 83 20.75 11.65 -7.73
N ALA A 84 20.20 11.15 -6.61
CA ALA A 84 20.91 11.07 -5.32
C ALA A 84 21.81 9.82 -5.20
N GLY A 85 21.84 8.94 -6.21
CA GLY A 85 22.65 7.72 -6.20
C GLY A 85 21.97 6.49 -5.61
N HIS A 86 20.66 6.55 -5.32
CA HIS A 86 19.91 5.43 -4.79
C HIS A 86 19.18 4.66 -5.90
N SER A 87 19.47 3.36 -6.03
CA SER A 87 18.96 2.51 -7.12
C SER A 87 17.57 1.92 -6.85
N PHE A 88 16.78 2.49 -5.94
CA PHE A 88 15.45 1.98 -5.65
C PHE A 88 14.41 2.53 -6.63
N PRO A 89 13.56 1.66 -7.23
CA PRO A 89 12.46 2.09 -8.09
C PRO A 89 11.36 2.88 -7.36
N GLY A 90 11.26 2.74 -6.05
CA GLY A 90 10.27 3.44 -5.23
C GLY A 90 10.25 3.00 -3.77
N HIS A 91 9.20 3.41 -3.05
CA HIS A 91 9.01 3.09 -1.63
C HIS A 91 8.92 1.58 -1.38
N THR A 92 8.19 0.85 -2.22
CA THR A 92 7.91 -0.59 -2.00
C THR A 92 9.18 -1.40 -1.98
N GLU A 93 10.10 -1.13 -2.90
CA GLU A 93 11.39 -1.81 -3.00
C GLU A 93 12.31 -1.43 -1.82
N MET A 94 12.30 -0.18 -1.38
CA MET A 94 13.01 0.25 -0.17
C MET A 94 12.46 -0.48 1.06
N LEU A 95 11.13 -0.50 1.23
CA LEU A 95 10.47 -1.15 2.35
C LEU A 95 10.77 -2.66 2.38
N SER A 96 10.66 -3.34 1.25
CA SER A 96 10.99 -4.76 1.12
C SER A 96 12.47 -5.02 1.46
N HIS A 97 13.38 -4.23 0.88
CA HIS A 97 14.83 -4.39 1.10
C HIS A 97 15.21 -4.24 2.57
N TYR A 98 14.74 -3.18 3.22
CA TYR A 98 15.06 -2.91 4.63
C TYR A 98 14.16 -3.65 5.64
N SER A 99 13.23 -4.47 5.17
CA SER A 99 12.40 -5.37 5.98
C SER A 99 12.70 -6.85 5.68
N ASN A 100 13.99 -7.19 5.58
CA ASN A 100 14.51 -8.55 5.36
C ASN A 100 14.05 -9.21 4.04
N GLY A 101 13.83 -8.43 2.99
CA GLY A 101 13.42 -8.93 1.68
C GLY A 101 12.00 -9.51 1.64
N ALA A 102 11.14 -9.13 2.58
CA ALA A 102 9.76 -9.60 2.63
C ALA A 102 9.02 -9.27 1.32
N ARG A 103 8.29 -10.27 0.81
CA ARG A 103 7.47 -10.06 -0.37
C ARG A 103 6.31 -9.15 -0.03
N SER A 104 6.16 -8.11 -0.84
CA SER A 104 5.09 -7.14 -0.68
C SER A 104 4.03 -7.27 -1.79
N VAL A 105 2.78 -7.03 -1.42
CA VAL A 105 1.64 -6.96 -2.33
C VAL A 105 0.98 -5.60 -2.16
N MET A 106 0.74 -4.92 -3.27
CA MET A 106 0.00 -3.67 -3.27
C MET A 106 -1.50 -3.96 -3.15
N MET A 107 -2.15 -3.32 -2.20
CA MET A 107 -3.60 -3.24 -2.10
C MET A 107 -4.03 -1.78 -2.29
N LEU A 108 -4.96 -1.52 -3.20
CA LEU A 108 -5.67 -0.26 -3.27
C LEU A 108 -6.99 -0.37 -2.51
N ALA A 109 -7.27 0.59 -1.65
CA ALA A 109 -8.51 0.68 -0.90
C ALA A 109 -9.20 2.02 -1.15
N VAL A 110 -10.52 1.96 -1.32
CA VAL A 110 -11.41 3.13 -1.41
C VAL A 110 -12.61 2.82 -0.53
N ASP A 111 -12.70 3.49 0.61
CA ASP A 111 -13.68 3.18 1.65
C ASP A 111 -13.60 1.68 2.05
N ASP A 112 -14.68 0.90 1.86
CA ASP A 112 -14.69 -0.54 2.13
C ASP A 112 -14.36 -1.41 0.90
N LEU A 113 -14.14 -0.80 -0.26
CA LEU A 113 -13.71 -1.52 -1.46
C LEU A 113 -12.19 -1.70 -1.44
N ARG A 114 -11.71 -2.93 -1.60
CA ARG A 114 -10.29 -3.28 -1.59
C ARG A 114 -9.96 -4.21 -2.74
N ALA A 115 -8.83 -3.97 -3.38
CA ALA A 115 -8.28 -4.93 -4.33
C ALA A 115 -6.76 -5.04 -4.17
N THR A 116 -6.26 -6.27 -4.22
CA THR A 116 -4.85 -6.59 -4.37
C THR A 116 -4.57 -6.97 -5.82
N MET A 117 -3.32 -6.86 -6.24
CA MET A 117 -2.92 -7.14 -7.61
C MET A 117 -1.85 -8.24 -7.66
N VAL A 118 -2.09 -9.25 -8.49
CA VAL A 118 -1.13 -10.35 -8.71
C VAL A 118 0.07 -9.84 -9.49
N THR A 119 -0.19 -9.10 -10.56
CA THR A 119 0.84 -8.41 -11.35
C THR A 119 0.59 -6.90 -11.31
N LEU A 120 1.66 -6.11 -11.32
CA LEU A 120 1.55 -4.67 -11.09
C LEU A 120 2.18 -3.89 -12.26
N HIS A 121 3.34 -3.34 -12.16
CA HIS A 121 3.95 -2.41 -13.12
C HIS A 121 4.66 -3.15 -14.28
N VAL A 122 3.92 -3.98 -14.99
CA VAL A 122 4.39 -4.72 -16.17
C VAL A 122 3.46 -4.52 -17.35
N SER A 123 3.91 -4.79 -18.57
CA SER A 123 3.01 -4.75 -19.71
C SER A 123 1.91 -5.83 -19.58
N LEU A 124 0.74 -5.61 -20.20
CA LEU A 124 -0.34 -6.58 -20.13
C LEU A 124 0.10 -7.96 -20.67
N ARG A 125 0.94 -8.00 -21.72
CA ARG A 125 1.52 -9.26 -22.22
C ARG A 125 2.35 -9.96 -21.16
N GLN A 126 3.26 -9.24 -20.47
CA GLN A 126 4.06 -9.80 -19.39
C GLN A 126 3.19 -10.23 -18.21
N ALA A 127 2.12 -9.47 -17.91
CA ALA A 127 1.16 -9.85 -16.87
C ALA A 127 0.57 -11.23 -17.17
N LEU A 128 0.07 -11.46 -18.39
CA LEU A 128 -0.49 -12.74 -18.81
C LEU A 128 0.54 -13.88 -18.74
N GLU A 129 1.73 -13.65 -19.27
CA GLU A 129 2.82 -14.63 -19.31
C GLU A 129 3.36 -15.02 -17.92
N SER A 130 3.22 -14.14 -16.92
CA SER A 130 3.71 -14.37 -15.56
C SER A 130 2.67 -15.01 -14.61
N LEU A 131 1.39 -15.09 -15.02
CA LEU A 131 0.37 -15.67 -14.17
C LEU A 131 0.58 -17.18 -14.00
N THR A 132 0.70 -17.62 -12.75
CA THR A 132 0.69 -19.04 -12.38
C THR A 132 -0.24 -19.27 -11.20
N PRO A 133 -0.74 -20.50 -10.99
CA PRO A 133 -1.53 -20.83 -9.80
C PRO A 133 -0.82 -20.48 -8.49
N GLU A 134 0.49 -20.70 -8.41
CA GLU A 134 1.31 -20.46 -7.22
C GLU A 134 1.44 -18.96 -6.94
N LEU A 135 1.65 -18.15 -7.99
CA LEU A 135 1.73 -16.69 -7.84
C LEU A 135 0.40 -16.10 -7.35
N ILE A 136 -0.73 -16.56 -7.88
CA ILE A 136 -2.06 -16.13 -7.44
C ILE A 136 -2.28 -16.55 -5.99
N LEU A 137 -1.98 -17.80 -5.63
CA LEU A 137 -2.07 -18.32 -4.27
C LEU A 137 -1.26 -17.47 -3.29
N GLU A 138 -0.01 -17.17 -3.61
CA GLU A 138 0.86 -16.35 -2.76
C GLU A 138 0.22 -14.97 -2.48
N VAL A 139 -0.33 -14.31 -3.50
CA VAL A 139 -1.02 -13.02 -3.33
C VAL A 139 -2.29 -13.19 -2.49
N MET A 140 -3.04 -14.28 -2.65
CA MET A 140 -4.21 -14.57 -1.82
C MET A 140 -3.81 -14.74 -0.34
N GLU A 141 -2.74 -15.47 -0.03
CA GLU A 141 -2.22 -15.66 1.33
C GLU A 141 -1.83 -14.33 1.98
N ILE A 142 -1.07 -13.50 1.27
CA ILE A 142 -0.66 -12.18 1.73
C ILE A 142 -1.88 -11.26 1.92
N THR A 143 -2.87 -11.36 1.02
CA THR A 143 -4.11 -10.57 1.12
C THR A 143 -4.89 -10.97 2.38
N VAL A 144 -5.09 -12.25 2.63
CA VAL A 144 -5.78 -12.75 3.83
C VAL A 144 -5.07 -12.29 5.11
N SER A 145 -3.75 -12.43 5.16
CA SER A 145 -2.96 -11.96 6.30
C SER A 145 -3.13 -10.46 6.52
N GLY A 146 -3.06 -9.68 5.44
CA GLY A 146 -3.26 -8.22 5.48
C GLY A 146 -4.65 -7.83 5.98
N LEU A 147 -5.71 -8.49 5.50
CA LEU A 147 -7.09 -8.25 5.93
C LEU A 147 -7.30 -8.60 7.41
N LYS A 148 -6.68 -9.69 7.89
CA LYS A 148 -6.69 -10.04 9.32
C LYS A 148 -6.02 -8.94 10.16
N ASN A 149 -4.89 -8.41 9.70
CA ASN A 149 -4.22 -7.28 10.36
C ASN A 149 -5.07 -5.99 10.34
N MET A 150 -6.03 -5.88 9.43
CA MET A 150 -7.03 -4.80 9.40
C MET A 150 -8.24 -5.06 10.30
N GLY A 151 -8.29 -6.21 11.01
CA GLY A 151 -9.36 -6.60 11.92
C GLY A 151 -10.48 -7.44 11.29
N ILE A 152 -10.31 -7.93 10.06
CA ILE A 152 -11.25 -8.83 9.39
C ILE A 152 -10.84 -10.28 9.71
N THR A 153 -11.54 -10.92 10.63
CA THR A 153 -11.11 -12.22 11.19
C THR A 153 -11.22 -13.40 10.24
N ASP A 154 -12.23 -13.41 9.37
CA ASP A 154 -12.52 -14.51 8.43
C ASP A 154 -12.79 -13.97 7.02
N PRO A 155 -11.77 -13.41 6.34
CA PRO A 155 -11.97 -12.71 5.09
C PRO A 155 -12.36 -13.63 3.94
N ILE A 156 -13.25 -13.15 3.07
CA ILE A 156 -13.66 -13.78 1.81
C ILE A 156 -13.04 -13.00 0.65
N LEU A 157 -12.35 -13.71 -0.23
CA LEU A 157 -11.75 -13.12 -1.44
C LEU A 157 -12.63 -13.35 -2.66
N GLY A 158 -12.87 -12.30 -3.44
CA GLY A 158 -13.45 -12.38 -4.77
C GLY A 158 -12.37 -12.52 -5.82
N ILE A 159 -12.44 -13.53 -6.69
CA ILE A 159 -11.46 -13.77 -7.74
C ILE A 159 -12.11 -13.47 -9.09
N PRO A 160 -11.63 -12.46 -9.85
CA PRO A 160 -12.08 -12.22 -11.20
C PRO A 160 -11.53 -13.25 -12.17
N GLY A 161 -12.22 -13.47 -13.26
CA GLY A 161 -11.66 -14.09 -14.44
C GLY A 161 -10.66 -13.15 -15.13
N LEU A 162 -9.88 -13.72 -16.06
CA LEU A 162 -8.99 -12.98 -16.94
C LEU A 162 -9.73 -12.56 -18.21
N ASN A 163 -10.51 -13.49 -18.73
CA ASN A 163 -11.24 -13.34 -20.00
C ASN A 163 -12.67 -12.79 -19.80
N PRO A 164 -13.29 -12.24 -20.87
CA PRO A 164 -14.69 -11.86 -20.84
C PRO A 164 -15.57 -13.01 -20.31
N HIS A 165 -16.58 -12.67 -19.48
CA HIS A 165 -17.50 -13.65 -18.87
C HIS A 165 -16.81 -14.80 -18.12
N ALA A 166 -15.57 -14.56 -17.61
CA ALA A 166 -14.73 -15.59 -16.98
C ALA A 166 -14.54 -16.84 -17.88
N GLY A 167 -14.22 -16.60 -19.16
CA GLY A 167 -13.91 -17.62 -20.15
C GLY A 167 -15.11 -18.29 -20.81
N GLU A 168 -16.33 -18.16 -20.23
CA GLU A 168 -17.59 -18.76 -20.73
C GLU A 168 -17.41 -20.19 -21.27
N ASN A 169 -17.03 -21.12 -20.39
CA ASN A 169 -16.74 -22.51 -20.74
C ASN A 169 -15.68 -22.68 -21.84
N ARG A 170 -14.59 -21.87 -21.78
CA ARG A 170 -13.47 -21.84 -22.73
C ARG A 170 -13.79 -21.21 -24.11
N LEU A 171 -14.92 -20.54 -24.24
CA LEU A 171 -15.26 -19.86 -25.50
C LEU A 171 -14.31 -18.67 -25.76
N PHE A 172 -13.87 -17.99 -24.69
CA PHE A 172 -13.02 -16.79 -24.77
C PHE A 172 -11.60 -16.99 -24.22
N GLY A 173 -11.20 -18.19 -23.92
CA GLY A 173 -9.92 -18.57 -23.35
C GLY A 173 -10.06 -19.63 -22.29
N ASP A 174 -8.98 -20.25 -21.89
CA ASP A 174 -8.94 -21.37 -20.95
C ASP A 174 -8.14 -21.06 -19.65
N GLU A 175 -7.64 -19.84 -19.49
CA GLU A 175 -6.83 -19.40 -18.36
C GLU A 175 -7.59 -19.55 -17.03
N GLU A 176 -8.91 -19.40 -17.04
CA GLU A 176 -9.74 -19.64 -15.86
C GLU A 176 -9.63 -21.08 -15.38
N ASP A 177 -9.58 -22.03 -16.31
CA ASP A 177 -9.52 -23.46 -15.99
C ASP A 177 -8.11 -23.94 -15.68
N ILE A 178 -7.09 -23.40 -16.40
CA ILE A 178 -5.70 -23.90 -16.29
C ILE A 178 -4.86 -23.12 -15.26
N ILE A 179 -5.27 -21.90 -14.87
CA ILE A 179 -4.52 -21.07 -13.94
C ILE A 179 -5.37 -20.69 -12.71
N ILE A 180 -6.55 -20.08 -12.92
CA ILE A 180 -7.28 -19.42 -11.84
C ILE A 180 -7.97 -20.44 -10.94
N ARG A 181 -8.72 -21.40 -11.48
CA ARG A 181 -9.36 -22.47 -10.69
C ARG A 181 -8.37 -23.31 -9.91
N PRO A 182 -7.23 -23.75 -10.48
CA PRO A 182 -6.19 -24.43 -9.72
C PRO A 182 -5.65 -23.59 -8.55
N ALA A 183 -5.41 -22.28 -8.74
CA ALA A 183 -5.02 -21.40 -7.65
C ALA A 183 -6.06 -21.34 -6.53
N MET A 184 -7.34 -21.25 -6.89
CA MET A 184 -8.45 -21.23 -5.92
C MET A 184 -8.57 -22.58 -5.18
N GLU A 185 -8.33 -23.70 -5.84
CA GLU A 185 -8.34 -25.03 -5.20
C GLU A 185 -7.17 -25.14 -4.19
N LEU A 186 -5.97 -24.72 -4.56
CA LEU A 186 -4.83 -24.64 -3.64
C LEU A 186 -5.14 -23.75 -2.44
N ALA A 187 -5.75 -22.58 -2.66
CA ALA A 187 -6.14 -21.65 -1.60
C ALA A 187 -7.18 -22.27 -0.63
N ARG A 188 -8.21 -22.93 -1.16
CA ARG A 188 -9.20 -23.66 -0.35
C ARG A 188 -8.58 -24.78 0.45
N GLY A 189 -7.61 -25.53 -0.13
CA GLY A 189 -6.84 -26.55 0.57
C GLY A 189 -6.05 -26.01 1.77
N LYS A 190 -5.72 -24.70 1.76
CA LYS A 190 -5.09 -23.99 2.89
C LYS A 190 -6.10 -23.27 3.81
N GLY A 191 -7.41 -23.48 3.62
CA GLY A 191 -8.47 -22.88 4.43
C GLY A 191 -8.78 -21.43 4.06
N ILE A 192 -8.32 -20.92 2.90
CA ILE A 192 -8.65 -19.58 2.41
C ILE A 192 -10.04 -19.60 1.76
N ARG A 193 -10.91 -18.74 2.23
CA ARG A 193 -12.24 -18.55 1.65
C ARG A 193 -12.14 -17.69 0.40
N CYS A 194 -12.49 -18.26 -0.74
CA CYS A 194 -12.50 -17.55 -2.01
C CYS A 194 -13.65 -18.00 -2.91
N GLU A 195 -14.22 -17.05 -3.62
CA GLU A 195 -15.30 -17.26 -4.58
C GLU A 195 -14.89 -16.76 -5.97
N GLY A 196 -15.37 -17.43 -7.02
CA GLY A 196 -15.06 -17.10 -8.40
C GLY A 196 -14.75 -18.33 -9.26
N PRO A 197 -14.13 -18.16 -10.45
CA PRO A 197 -13.87 -16.88 -11.08
C PRO A 197 -15.15 -16.16 -11.52
N PHE A 198 -15.23 -14.86 -11.24
CA PHE A 198 -16.36 -14.02 -11.65
C PHE A 198 -16.05 -13.28 -12.94
N PRO A 199 -17.06 -12.93 -13.75
CA PRO A 199 -16.86 -11.98 -14.83
C PRO A 199 -16.19 -10.70 -14.32
N PRO A 200 -15.06 -10.26 -14.93
CA PRO A 200 -14.27 -9.15 -14.41
C PRO A 200 -15.01 -7.79 -14.41
N ASP A 201 -15.98 -7.64 -15.30
CA ASP A 201 -16.83 -6.44 -15.41
C ASP A 201 -17.87 -6.31 -14.28
N THR A 202 -18.18 -7.39 -13.56
CA THR A 202 -19.21 -7.39 -12.51
C THR A 202 -18.69 -7.70 -11.11
N VAL A 203 -17.49 -8.24 -10.95
CA VAL A 203 -16.94 -8.65 -9.65
C VAL A 203 -16.91 -7.50 -8.64
N PHE A 204 -16.60 -6.27 -9.07
CA PHE A 204 -16.57 -5.11 -8.19
C PHE A 204 -17.96 -4.62 -7.78
N LEU A 205 -19.01 -4.91 -8.57
CA LEU A 205 -20.39 -4.67 -8.17
C LEU A 205 -20.80 -5.62 -7.02
N GLU A 206 -20.37 -6.87 -7.09
CA GLU A 206 -20.60 -7.85 -6.01
C GLU A 206 -19.79 -7.49 -4.76
N HIS A 207 -18.54 -7.03 -4.93
CA HIS A 207 -17.73 -6.51 -3.81
C HIS A 207 -18.41 -5.31 -3.14
N ARG A 208 -18.95 -4.37 -3.91
CA ARG A 208 -19.67 -3.22 -3.37
C ARG A 208 -20.92 -3.58 -2.57
N LYS A 209 -21.54 -4.73 -2.89
CA LYS A 209 -22.69 -5.29 -2.11
C LYS A 209 -22.24 -5.97 -0.81
N GLY A 210 -20.93 -6.03 -0.53
CA GLY A 210 -20.39 -6.65 0.67
C GLY A 210 -20.22 -8.18 0.58
N ARG A 211 -20.21 -8.74 -0.62
CA ARG A 211 -20.01 -10.18 -0.82
C ARG A 211 -18.60 -10.65 -0.49
N PHE A 212 -17.61 -9.79 -0.72
CA PHE A 212 -16.19 -10.05 -0.50
C PHE A 212 -15.58 -8.98 0.39
N ASP A 213 -14.46 -9.30 1.05
CA ASP A 213 -13.66 -8.36 1.82
C ASP A 213 -12.56 -7.71 0.98
N ALA A 214 -12.12 -8.40 -0.07
CA ALA A 214 -11.25 -7.86 -1.12
C ALA A 214 -11.39 -8.65 -2.42
N VAL A 215 -11.04 -8.01 -3.54
CA VAL A 215 -10.87 -8.64 -4.85
C VAL A 215 -9.37 -8.88 -5.08
N VAL A 216 -8.98 -10.09 -5.50
CA VAL A 216 -7.61 -10.39 -5.92
C VAL A 216 -7.54 -10.27 -7.44
N ALA A 217 -7.25 -9.08 -7.93
CA ALA A 217 -7.17 -8.77 -9.36
C ALA A 217 -5.89 -9.34 -9.97
N LEU A 218 -5.95 -9.79 -11.21
CA LEU A 218 -4.86 -10.45 -11.90
C LEU A 218 -3.83 -9.48 -12.46
N TYR A 219 -4.27 -8.26 -12.82
CA TYR A 219 -3.41 -7.21 -13.36
C TYR A 219 -3.86 -5.82 -12.91
N HIS A 220 -2.98 -4.86 -13.10
CA HIS A 220 -3.10 -3.47 -12.59
C HIS A 220 -4.46 -2.82 -12.91
N ASP A 221 -4.84 -2.72 -14.18
CA ASP A 221 -6.03 -1.95 -14.57
C ASP A 221 -7.34 -2.65 -14.21
N GLN A 222 -7.32 -3.98 -14.05
CA GLN A 222 -8.47 -4.73 -13.56
C GLN A 222 -8.90 -4.28 -12.15
N ALA A 223 -7.94 -3.87 -11.31
CA ALA A 223 -8.19 -3.33 -9.97
C ALA A 223 -8.40 -1.82 -9.99
N LEU A 224 -7.49 -1.09 -10.66
CA LEU A 224 -7.41 0.36 -10.47
C LEU A 224 -8.52 1.13 -11.18
N ILE A 225 -8.96 0.68 -12.36
CA ILE A 225 -10.04 1.36 -13.08
C ILE A 225 -11.30 1.43 -12.22
N PRO A 226 -11.88 0.30 -11.73
CA PRO A 226 -13.10 0.38 -10.94
C PRO A 226 -12.90 1.13 -9.62
N LEU A 227 -11.80 0.91 -8.89
CA LEU A 227 -11.58 1.58 -7.61
C LEU A 227 -11.42 3.09 -7.76
N LYS A 228 -10.69 3.56 -8.78
CA LYS A 228 -10.52 5.00 -9.06
C LYS A 228 -11.83 5.66 -9.49
N LEU A 229 -12.69 4.95 -10.20
CA LEU A 229 -14.04 5.44 -10.52
C LEU A 229 -14.91 5.61 -9.27
N PHE A 230 -14.75 4.76 -8.26
CA PHE A 230 -15.50 4.89 -7.00
C PHE A 230 -15.00 6.01 -6.10
N GLY A 231 -13.72 6.37 -6.15
CA GLY A 231 -13.24 7.42 -5.26
C GLY A 231 -11.75 7.73 -5.35
N PHE A 232 -11.29 8.25 -6.46
CA PHE A 232 -9.89 8.61 -6.69
C PHE A 232 -9.27 9.45 -5.57
N GLU A 233 -9.99 10.47 -5.09
CA GLU A 233 -9.49 11.37 -4.04
C GLU A 233 -9.36 10.74 -2.66
N ARG A 234 -9.99 9.57 -2.43
CA ARG A 234 -9.97 8.84 -1.16
C ARG A 234 -9.17 7.54 -1.24
N ALA A 235 -8.61 7.25 -2.41
CA ALA A 235 -7.84 6.05 -2.63
C ALA A 235 -6.60 6.01 -1.73
N VAL A 236 -6.39 4.87 -1.08
CA VAL A 236 -5.24 4.60 -0.20
C VAL A 236 -4.51 3.39 -0.73
N ASN A 237 -3.21 3.54 -0.92
CA ASN A 237 -2.33 2.43 -1.19
C ASN A 237 -1.86 1.82 0.14
N VAL A 238 -2.10 0.54 0.34
CA VAL A 238 -1.63 -0.23 1.50
C VAL A 238 -0.63 -1.28 1.03
N THR A 239 0.54 -1.30 1.63
CA THR A 239 1.54 -2.33 1.32
C THR A 239 1.37 -3.50 2.29
N LEU A 240 0.92 -4.65 1.78
CA LEU A 240 0.76 -5.89 2.53
C LEU A 240 2.01 -6.76 2.46
N GLY A 241 2.12 -7.76 3.34
CA GLY A 241 3.22 -8.74 3.37
C GLY A 241 4.47 -8.26 4.11
N LEU A 242 4.55 -6.99 4.50
CA LEU A 242 5.65 -6.46 5.30
C LEU A 242 5.41 -6.70 6.81
N PRO A 243 6.47 -6.83 7.61
CA PRO A 243 6.36 -6.92 9.08
C PRO A 243 5.96 -5.59 9.75
N ILE A 244 5.79 -4.55 8.95
CA ILE A 244 5.44 -3.18 9.36
C ILE A 244 4.20 -2.69 8.62
N ILE A 245 3.42 -1.82 9.23
CA ILE A 245 2.27 -1.19 8.58
C ILE A 245 2.77 -0.04 7.71
N ARG A 246 2.41 -0.06 6.43
CA ARG A 246 2.67 1.07 5.54
C ARG A 246 1.45 1.41 4.70
N THR A 247 1.08 2.67 4.72
CA THR A 247 0.04 3.26 3.86
C THR A 247 0.57 4.50 3.13
N SER A 248 -0.07 4.88 2.04
CA SER A 248 0.22 6.12 1.33
C SER A 248 -0.99 6.59 0.51
N PRO A 249 -1.05 7.88 0.15
CA PRO A 249 -1.95 8.33 -0.90
C PRO A 249 -1.62 7.66 -2.25
N ASP A 250 -2.61 7.59 -3.14
CA ASP A 250 -2.49 7.02 -4.48
C ASP A 250 -2.34 8.11 -5.56
N HIS A 251 -1.53 9.11 -5.32
CA HIS A 251 -1.17 10.15 -6.29
C HIS A 251 0.34 10.39 -6.31
N GLY A 252 0.82 11.05 -7.37
CA GLY A 252 2.22 11.41 -7.53
C GLY A 252 2.63 12.64 -6.74
N THR A 253 3.87 13.08 -6.94
CA THR A 253 4.50 14.22 -6.26
C THR A 253 3.88 15.56 -6.63
N ALA A 254 3.29 15.70 -7.82
CA ALA A 254 2.61 16.91 -8.30
C ALA A 254 3.43 18.20 -8.03
N PHE A 255 4.70 18.20 -8.46
CA PHE A 255 5.63 19.32 -8.23
C PHE A 255 5.07 20.66 -8.70
N GLU A 256 4.25 20.64 -9.76
CA GLU A 256 3.60 21.84 -10.33
C GLU A 256 2.59 22.49 -9.38
N LEU A 257 2.06 21.74 -8.40
CA LEU A 257 1.12 22.26 -7.40
C LEU A 257 1.82 22.87 -6.18
N ALA A 258 3.09 22.55 -5.95
CA ALA A 258 3.81 23.02 -4.76
C ALA A 258 3.88 24.54 -4.62
N PRO A 259 4.15 25.34 -5.68
CA PRO A 259 4.13 26.78 -5.59
C PRO A 259 2.74 27.36 -5.32
N GLN A 260 1.68 26.64 -5.67
CA GLN A 260 0.28 27.07 -5.52
C GLN A 260 -0.30 26.72 -4.15
N ILE A 261 0.35 25.84 -3.39
CA ILE A 261 -0.13 25.30 -2.10
C ILE A 261 -1.57 24.74 -2.22
N ALA A 262 -1.87 24.08 -3.34
CA ALA A 262 -3.24 23.70 -3.74
C ALA A 262 -3.45 22.17 -3.78
N ALA A 263 -2.57 21.37 -3.16
CA ALA A 263 -2.71 19.92 -3.12
C ALA A 263 -3.95 19.48 -2.33
N ASN A 264 -4.69 18.49 -2.86
CA ASN A 264 -5.82 17.90 -2.15
C ASN A 264 -5.32 16.92 -1.06
N PRO A 265 -5.58 17.17 0.23
CA PRO A 265 -5.05 16.36 1.32
C PRO A 265 -5.88 15.08 1.59
N ARG A 266 -7.02 14.86 0.93
CA ARG A 266 -7.98 13.80 1.29
C ARG A 266 -7.35 12.42 1.30
N SER A 267 -6.64 12.04 0.24
CA SER A 267 -5.99 10.71 0.15
C SER A 267 -4.95 10.50 1.27
N MET A 268 -4.18 11.54 1.65
CA MET A 268 -3.25 11.48 2.78
C MET A 268 -3.98 11.32 4.11
N ILE A 269 -5.09 12.02 4.31
CA ILE A 269 -5.92 11.89 5.51
C ILE A 269 -6.46 10.46 5.63
N GLU A 270 -6.97 9.89 4.55
CA GLU A 270 -7.46 8.51 4.54
C GLU A 270 -6.33 7.49 4.73
N ALA A 271 -5.14 7.74 4.19
CA ALA A 271 -3.96 6.91 4.44
C ALA A 271 -3.58 6.90 5.94
N ILE A 272 -3.60 8.06 6.61
CA ILE A 272 -3.35 8.16 8.07
C ILE A 272 -4.43 7.40 8.85
N LYS A 273 -5.71 7.61 8.54
CA LYS A 273 -6.82 6.89 9.22
C LYS A 273 -6.71 5.38 9.06
N THR A 274 -6.35 4.92 7.86
CA THR A 274 -6.14 3.49 7.58
C THR A 274 -4.98 2.93 8.40
N ALA A 275 -3.84 3.63 8.47
CA ALA A 275 -2.70 3.24 9.29
C ALA A 275 -3.06 3.14 10.78
N VAL A 276 -3.81 4.12 11.31
CA VAL A 276 -4.30 4.13 12.70
C VAL A 276 -5.24 2.95 12.96
N LYS A 277 -6.19 2.67 12.04
CA LYS A 277 -7.10 1.53 12.14
C LYS A 277 -6.33 0.21 12.21
N MET A 278 -5.34 0.02 11.35
CA MET A 278 -4.49 -1.17 11.33
C MET A 278 -3.66 -1.29 12.63
N ALA A 279 -3.04 -0.20 13.09
CA ALA A 279 -2.22 -0.20 14.30
C ALA A 279 -3.03 -0.51 15.58
N ASN A 280 -4.31 -0.19 15.59
CA ASN A 280 -5.22 -0.43 16.72
C ASN A 280 -5.93 -1.80 16.63
N SER A 281 -5.77 -2.56 15.56
CA SER A 281 -6.39 -3.87 15.47
C SER A 281 -5.78 -4.83 16.49
N SER A 282 -6.62 -5.64 17.16
CA SER A 282 -6.21 -6.56 18.24
C SER A 282 -5.17 -7.60 17.78
N LEU A 283 -5.20 -7.98 16.50
CA LEU A 283 -4.27 -8.94 15.91
C LEU A 283 -2.84 -8.37 15.76
N PHE A 284 -2.71 -7.07 15.51
CA PHE A 284 -1.40 -6.41 15.43
C PHE A 284 -0.80 -6.14 16.82
N THR A 285 -1.63 -6.12 17.87
CA THR A 285 -1.18 -5.93 19.26
C THR A 285 -0.82 -7.24 19.97
N ALA A 286 -1.35 -8.38 19.52
CA ALA A 286 -1.07 -9.70 20.14
C ALA A 286 0.40 -10.10 20.00
N ASP A 287 1.07 -9.80 18.87
CA ASP A 287 2.52 -10.04 18.69
C ASP A 287 3.42 -9.15 19.58
N LYS A 288 2.84 -8.23 20.35
CA LYS A 288 3.57 -7.32 21.25
C LYS A 288 3.72 -7.83 22.68
N VAL A 289 3.05 -8.92 23.07
CA VAL A 289 2.97 -9.36 24.49
C VAL A 289 3.96 -10.48 24.82
N ASP A 290 4.48 -11.20 23.83
CA ASP A 290 5.36 -12.37 24.03
C ASP A 290 6.84 -12.13 23.66
N SER A 291 7.32 -10.88 23.76
CA SER A 291 8.75 -10.57 23.53
C SER A 291 9.38 -9.73 24.63
#